data_82113366c0c79baf4c0813eb09e57caa
#
_entry.id   82113366c0c79baf4c0813eb09e57caa
#
_cell.length_a   1.000
_cell.length_b   1.000
_cell.length_c   1.000
_cell.angle_alpha   90.00
_cell.angle_beta   90.00
_cell.angle_gamma   90.00
#
_symmetry.space_group_name_H-M   'P 1'
#
loop_
_entity.id
_entity.type
_entity.pdbx_description
1 polymer ?
#
loop_
_entity_poly.entity_id
_entity_poly.type
_entity_poly.pdbx_seq_one_letter_code
_entity_poly.pdbx_strand_id
1 'polypeptide(L)'
;MNVITGSADRDESRWEAADEWRLDRPTKHHLAFGTGPHQCLGMHLARLELRAGLNAIIGRLPNLRLDPDAPAPNIEGFAFRGPDALPVLFDPS
;
A
#
# COMPACT_ATOMS: atom_id res chain seq x y z
N MET A 1 -7.41 -15.93 18.61
CA MET A 1 -6.84 -14.57 18.71
C MET A 1 -6.51 -14.11 17.29
N ASN A 2 -7.00 -12.95 16.87
CA ASN A 2 -6.67 -12.36 15.57
C ASN A 2 -5.68 -11.21 15.78
N VAL A 3 -4.57 -11.24 15.05
CA VAL A 3 -3.56 -10.16 15.07
C VAL A 3 -3.83 -9.24 13.89
N ILE A 4 -4.13 -7.97 14.19
CA ILE A 4 -4.43 -6.95 13.16
C ILE A 4 -3.16 -6.17 12.86
N THR A 5 -2.39 -6.62 11.88
CA THR A 5 -1.10 -6.03 11.49
C THR A 5 -1.25 -4.59 11.00
N GLY A 6 -2.34 -4.27 10.28
CA GLY A 6 -2.62 -2.91 9.83
C GLY A 6 -2.85 -1.91 10.95
N SER A 7 -3.41 -2.35 12.09
CA SER A 7 -3.53 -1.51 13.29
C SER A 7 -2.17 -1.27 13.95
N ALA A 8 -1.33 -2.31 14.00
CA ALA A 8 0.01 -2.20 14.58
C ALA A 8 0.92 -1.24 13.78
N ASP A 9 0.76 -1.18 12.46
CA ASP A 9 1.51 -0.26 11.60
C ASP A 9 0.96 1.18 11.65
N ARG A 10 -0.16 1.41 12.39
CA ARG A 10 -0.76 2.72 12.67
C ARG A 10 -0.75 3.07 14.16
N ASP A 11 0.05 2.42 14.95
CA ASP A 11 0.21 2.70 16.38
C ASP A 11 1.04 3.97 16.59
N GLU A 12 0.41 5.03 17.07
CA GLU A 12 1.04 6.34 17.31
C GLU A 12 2.13 6.30 18.40
N SER A 13 2.11 5.30 19.28
CA SER A 13 3.19 5.12 20.25
C SER A 13 4.50 4.69 19.56
N ARG A 14 4.40 4.14 18.36
CA ARG A 14 5.52 3.64 17.54
C ARG A 14 5.81 4.50 16.32
N TRP A 15 4.77 5.07 15.71
CA TRP A 15 4.81 5.80 14.44
C TRP A 15 4.30 7.21 14.61
N GLU A 16 5.14 8.18 14.54
CA GLU A 16 4.73 9.58 14.53
C GLU A 16 3.80 9.87 13.34
N ALA A 17 2.67 10.53 13.59
CA ALA A 17 1.64 10.81 12.58
C ALA A 17 1.27 9.55 11.77
N ALA A 18 0.87 8.48 12.48
CA ALA A 18 0.75 7.12 11.94
C ALA A 18 -0.27 6.99 10.78
N ASP A 19 -1.27 7.87 10.74
CA ASP A 19 -2.29 7.91 9.69
C ASP A 19 -1.87 8.74 8.46
N GLU A 20 -0.76 9.46 8.54
CA GLU A 20 -0.25 10.24 7.42
C GLU A 20 0.63 9.40 6.49
N TRP A 21 0.45 9.58 5.20
CA TRP A 21 1.36 9.02 4.22
C TRP A 21 2.57 9.96 4.03
N ARG A 22 3.76 9.48 4.39
CA ARG A 22 5.00 10.29 4.40
C ARG A 22 6.15 9.52 3.74
N LEU A 23 6.80 10.14 2.74
CA LEU A 23 8.00 9.59 2.08
C LEU A 23 9.26 9.72 2.93
N ASP A 24 9.32 10.74 3.77
CA ASP A 24 10.47 11.07 4.62
C ASP A 24 10.50 10.33 5.96
N ARG A 25 9.56 9.39 6.16
CA ARG A 25 9.46 8.63 7.40
C ARG A 25 10.72 7.78 7.63
N PRO A 26 11.34 7.84 8.82
CA PRO A 26 12.46 6.97 9.14
C PRO A 26 12.11 5.50 8.94
N THR A 27 13.01 4.75 8.31
CA THR A 27 12.82 3.31 8.09
C THR A 27 12.78 2.58 9.42
N LYS A 28 11.63 1.96 9.72
CA LYS A 28 11.44 1.10 10.88
C LYS A 28 10.87 -0.24 10.41
N HIS A 29 11.06 -1.27 11.22
CA HIS A 29 10.44 -2.57 10.96
C HIS A 29 8.92 -2.45 11.11
N HIS A 30 8.19 -2.71 10.02
CA HIS A 30 6.72 -2.76 9.96
C HIS A 30 6.22 -4.20 9.93
N LEU A 31 4.95 -4.41 10.25
CA LEU A 31 4.34 -5.74 10.34
C LEU A 31 3.51 -6.15 9.10
N ALA A 32 3.58 -5.39 8.01
CA ALA A 32 2.81 -5.71 6.80
C ALA A 32 3.09 -7.10 6.22
N PHE A 33 4.30 -7.62 6.44
CA PHE A 33 4.69 -8.98 6.06
C PHE A 33 4.82 -9.95 7.24
N GLY A 34 4.29 -9.58 8.40
CA GLY A 34 4.47 -10.33 9.63
C GLY A 34 5.91 -10.28 10.16
N THR A 35 6.21 -11.13 11.13
CA THR A 35 7.54 -11.24 11.77
C THR A 35 7.77 -12.61 12.35
N GLY A 36 9.02 -12.94 12.69
CA GLY A 36 9.42 -14.19 13.31
C GLY A 36 9.32 -15.40 12.37
N PRO A 37 9.11 -16.62 12.92
CA PRO A 37 9.09 -17.84 12.11
C PRO A 37 8.02 -17.89 11.03
N HIS A 38 6.98 -17.07 11.14
CA HIS A 38 5.88 -16.97 10.19
C HIS A 38 5.93 -15.70 9.32
N GLN A 39 7.09 -15.06 9.23
CA GLN A 39 7.27 -13.95 8.29
C GLN A 39 6.91 -14.40 6.87
N CYS A 40 6.26 -13.52 6.10
CA CYS A 40 5.81 -13.83 4.75
C CYS A 40 6.96 -14.36 3.88
N LEU A 41 6.83 -15.60 3.42
CA LEU A 41 7.81 -16.24 2.53
C LEU A 41 7.94 -15.50 1.19
N GLY A 42 6.82 -14.96 0.68
CA GLY A 42 6.74 -14.23 -0.58
C GLY A 42 7.14 -12.75 -0.51
N MET A 43 7.62 -12.24 0.61
CA MET A 43 7.92 -10.81 0.78
C MET A 43 8.85 -10.25 -0.30
N HIS A 44 9.89 -10.97 -0.66
CA HIS A 44 10.87 -10.53 -1.68
C HIS A 44 10.26 -10.52 -3.08
N LEU A 45 9.45 -11.52 -3.40
CA LEU A 45 8.71 -11.61 -4.65
C LEU A 45 7.69 -10.48 -4.76
N ALA A 46 6.88 -10.26 -3.73
CA ALA A 46 5.90 -9.17 -3.68
C ALA A 46 6.54 -7.79 -3.90
N ARG A 47 7.69 -7.55 -3.30
CA ARG A 47 8.44 -6.29 -3.50
C ARG A 47 8.96 -6.15 -4.93
N LEU A 48 9.40 -7.24 -5.55
CA LEU A 48 9.83 -7.26 -6.94
C LEU A 48 8.66 -6.98 -7.89
N GLU A 49 7.54 -7.64 -7.69
CA GLU A 49 6.30 -7.46 -8.45
C GLU A 49 5.78 -6.02 -8.35
N LEU A 50 5.72 -5.46 -7.13
CA LEU A 50 5.33 -4.06 -6.92
C LEU A 50 6.25 -3.10 -7.67
N ARG A 51 7.56 -3.31 -7.59
CA ARG A 51 8.52 -2.45 -8.30
C ARG A 51 8.36 -2.54 -9.81
N ALA A 52 8.23 -3.75 -10.34
CA ALA A 52 8.05 -3.96 -11.78
C ALA A 52 6.72 -3.36 -12.27
N GLY A 53 5.63 -3.60 -11.51
CA GLY A 53 4.30 -3.08 -11.81
C GLY A 53 4.25 -1.55 -11.79
N LEU A 54 4.77 -0.91 -10.74
CA LEU A 54 4.81 0.54 -10.63
C LEU A 54 5.65 1.17 -11.75
N ASN A 55 6.80 0.61 -12.06
CA ASN A 55 7.63 1.10 -13.18
C ASN A 55 6.90 0.98 -14.52
N ALA A 56 6.18 -0.11 -14.75
CA ALA A 56 5.40 -0.30 -15.97
C ALA A 56 4.22 0.70 -16.04
N ILE A 57 3.51 0.92 -14.95
CA ILE A 57 2.39 1.87 -14.87
C ILE A 57 2.90 3.30 -15.13
N ILE A 58 3.91 3.74 -14.39
CA ILE A 58 4.45 5.11 -14.50
C ILE A 58 5.07 5.35 -15.89
N GLY A 59 5.73 4.34 -16.46
CA GLY A 59 6.37 4.45 -17.77
C GLY A 59 5.41 4.39 -18.96
N ARG A 60 4.18 3.87 -18.78
CA ARG A 60 3.22 3.68 -19.88
C ARG A 60 2.00 4.58 -19.81
N LEU A 61 1.72 5.17 -18.65
CA LEU A 61 0.55 6.01 -18.44
C LEU A 61 0.99 7.45 -18.13
N PRO A 62 1.21 8.27 -19.16
CA PRO A 62 1.65 9.66 -18.97
C PRO A 62 0.61 10.46 -18.18
N ASN A 63 1.09 11.33 -17.31
CA ASN A 63 0.24 12.21 -16.49
C ASN A 63 -0.82 11.44 -15.67
N LEU A 64 -0.45 10.26 -15.16
CA LEU A 64 -1.30 9.46 -14.31
C LEU A 64 -1.78 10.27 -13.10
N ARG A 65 -3.09 10.34 -12.91
CA ARG A 65 -3.74 11.09 -11.83
C ARG A 65 -5.03 10.42 -11.40
N LEU A 66 -5.47 10.69 -10.18
CA LEU A 66 -6.79 10.24 -9.73
C LEU A 66 -7.88 10.90 -10.57
N ASP A 67 -8.94 10.15 -10.83
CA ASP A 67 -10.15 10.69 -11.47
C ASP A 67 -10.94 11.51 -10.43
N PRO A 68 -11.05 12.84 -10.59
CA PRO A 68 -11.75 13.68 -9.63
C PRO A 68 -13.28 13.51 -9.65
N ASP A 69 -13.83 12.95 -10.73
CA ASP A 69 -15.26 12.76 -10.90
C ASP A 69 -15.71 11.35 -10.45
N ALA A 70 -14.78 10.46 -10.18
CA ALA A 70 -15.08 9.13 -9.68
C ALA A 70 -15.30 9.12 -8.15
N PRO A 71 -16.09 8.19 -7.64
CA PRO A 71 -16.25 8.01 -6.20
C PRO A 71 -14.90 7.65 -5.55
N ALA A 72 -14.70 8.10 -4.32
CA ALA A 72 -13.52 7.71 -3.55
C ALA A 72 -13.44 6.18 -3.41
N PRO A 73 -12.25 5.59 -3.51
CA PRO A 73 -12.06 4.15 -3.32
C PRO A 73 -12.60 3.69 -1.97
N ASN A 74 -13.39 2.63 -1.97
CA ASN A 74 -13.88 2.02 -0.74
C ASN A 74 -12.90 0.93 -0.28
N ILE A 75 -12.47 0.97 0.98
CA ILE A 75 -11.56 -0.03 1.54
C ILE A 75 -12.36 -1.18 2.12
N GLU A 76 -12.35 -2.30 1.43
CA GLU A 76 -13.11 -3.50 1.78
C GLU A 76 -12.20 -4.66 2.23
N GLY A 77 -12.86 -5.71 2.73
CA GLY A 77 -12.22 -6.95 3.15
C GLY A 77 -11.97 -7.04 4.65
N PHE A 78 -12.07 -8.28 5.15
CA PHE A 78 -11.84 -8.58 6.57
C PHE A 78 -10.38 -8.98 6.84
N ALA A 79 -9.87 -9.95 6.11
CA ALA A 79 -8.49 -10.48 6.29
C ALA A 79 -7.49 -9.75 5.37
N PHE A 80 -7.87 -9.51 4.13
CA PHE A 80 -7.11 -8.73 3.17
C PHE A 80 -7.91 -7.48 2.83
N ARG A 81 -7.42 -6.35 3.28
CA ARG A 81 -8.08 -5.06 3.07
C ARG A 81 -7.42 -4.30 1.94
N GLY A 82 -8.21 -3.83 1.01
CA GLY A 82 -7.74 -3.04 -0.12
C GLY A 82 -8.85 -2.24 -0.76
N PRO A 83 -8.54 -1.32 -1.65
CA PRO A 83 -9.54 -0.62 -2.43
C PRO A 83 -10.23 -1.60 -3.40
N ASP A 84 -11.54 -1.44 -3.58
CA ASP A 84 -12.34 -2.13 -4.58
C ASP A 84 -11.94 -1.72 -6.00
N ALA A 85 -11.63 -0.44 -6.19
CA ALA A 85 -11.13 0.14 -7.43
C ALA A 85 -10.29 1.38 -7.12
N LEU A 86 -9.41 1.74 -8.04
CA LEU A 86 -8.69 3.02 -8.01
C LEU A 86 -8.87 3.71 -9.38
N PRO A 87 -9.93 4.50 -9.56
CA PRO A 87 -10.18 5.21 -10.80
C PRO A 87 -9.08 6.23 -11.07
N VAL A 88 -8.48 6.14 -12.25
CA VAL A 88 -7.40 7.02 -12.67
C VAL A 88 -7.59 7.52 -14.10
N LEU A 89 -7.05 8.67 -14.37
CA LEU A 89 -6.93 9.25 -15.70
C LEU A 89 -5.46 9.28 -16.12
N PHE A 90 -5.22 9.18 -17.41
CA PHE A 90 -3.90 9.36 -18.01
C PHE A 90 -4.07 9.93 -19.43
N ASP A 91 -3.02 10.51 -19.97
CA ASP A 91 -3.07 11.05 -21.31
C ASP A 91 -2.85 9.92 -22.34
N PRO A 92 -3.55 9.94 -23.49
CA PRO A 92 -3.30 8.98 -24.56
C PRO A 92 -1.87 9.17 -25.10
N SER A 93 -1.18 8.07 -25.32
CA SER A 93 0.15 8.04 -25.94
C SER A 93 0.07 8.18 -27.46
#